data_2139ef85b51600b9dbe201a5bba734d7
#
_entry.id   2139ef85b51600b9dbe201a5bba734d7
#
_cell.length_a   1.000
_cell.length_b   1.000
_cell.length_c   1.000
_cell.angle_alpha   90.00
_cell.angle_beta   90.00
_cell.angle_gamma   90.00
#
_symmetry.space_group_name_H-M   'P 1'
#
loop_
_entity.id
_entity.type
_entity.pdbx_description
1 polymer ?
#
loop_
_entity_poly.entity_id
_entity_poly.type
_entity_poly.pdbx_seq_one_letter_code
_entity_poly.pdbx_strand_id
1 'polypeptide(L)'
;YGFPDLWGGGVAHSVMILSLVIALGLCLGKLRVKGVSLGLAWILFIGLIFGHFSLNLDEHLLHFLKEFGLILFVYSIGLEVGPGFFASFKNGGKSLNLLSMIVVALSIITTLVIFSFSGTSITSMAGILSGAVTNTPGLGAAQQAFSDLRHIDAPSIAAGYAIAYPMGVLGVILSFIILRFALRVDKQKEEEEAKRGKGHLEAMTLNTFSVKVTNQMVFGDTIKQMREILKRDFMVSKIIRKNSDKHDEVVNGQTQINEGDILQIV
;
A
#
# COMPACT_ATOMS: atom_id res chain seq x y z
N TYR A 1 -29.41 -31.31 12.29
CA TYR A 1 -28.00 -30.99 12.48
C TYR A 1 -27.84 -29.46 12.30
N GLY A 2 -28.07 -28.69 13.38
CA GLY A 2 -27.71 -27.28 13.44
C GLY A 2 -26.19 -27.17 13.64
N PHE A 3 -25.60 -26.15 13.11
CA PHE A 3 -24.22 -25.77 13.46
C PHE A 3 -24.29 -24.81 14.66
N PRO A 4 -24.34 -25.31 15.91
CA PRO A 4 -24.48 -24.46 17.11
C PRO A 4 -23.31 -23.48 17.23
N ASP A 5 -22.13 -23.86 16.73
CA ASP A 5 -20.93 -23.02 16.77
C ASP A 5 -20.98 -21.82 15.81
N LEU A 6 -21.88 -21.81 14.81
CA LEU A 6 -22.08 -20.67 13.94
C LEU A 6 -22.88 -19.54 14.59
N TRP A 7 -23.72 -19.85 15.57
CA TRP A 7 -24.61 -18.88 16.25
C TRP A 7 -24.29 -18.72 17.74
N GLY A 8 -23.53 -19.65 18.31
CA GLY A 8 -23.29 -19.75 19.76
C GLY A 8 -21.96 -19.21 20.27
N GLY A 9 -21.15 -18.58 19.44
CA GLY A 9 -19.78 -18.19 19.80
C GLY A 9 -18.77 -19.31 19.52
N GLY A 10 -17.55 -18.99 19.20
CA GLY A 10 -16.48 -19.92 18.84
C GLY A 10 -15.76 -19.51 17.57
N VAL A 11 -14.77 -20.28 17.15
CA VAL A 11 -13.90 -19.94 16.02
C VAL A 11 -14.69 -19.80 14.72
N ALA A 12 -15.62 -20.72 14.43
CA ALA A 12 -16.43 -20.68 13.21
C ALA A 12 -17.33 -19.45 13.14
N HIS A 13 -17.97 -19.08 14.25
CA HIS A 13 -18.76 -17.84 14.37
C HIS A 13 -17.90 -16.61 14.15
N SER A 14 -16.75 -16.55 14.78
CA SER A 14 -15.81 -15.43 14.67
C SER A 14 -15.28 -15.27 13.23
N VAL A 15 -14.93 -16.36 12.55
CA VAL A 15 -14.50 -16.32 11.15
C VAL A 15 -15.63 -15.84 10.24
N MET A 16 -16.87 -16.28 10.47
CA MET A 16 -18.03 -15.83 9.70
C MET A 16 -18.26 -14.31 9.86
N ILE A 17 -18.25 -13.81 11.12
CA ILE A 17 -18.42 -12.37 11.37
C ILE A 17 -17.30 -11.56 10.73
N LEU A 18 -16.04 -11.97 10.91
CA LEU A 18 -14.90 -11.28 10.30
C LEU A 18 -15.00 -11.26 8.78
N SER A 19 -15.37 -12.38 8.17
CA SER A 19 -15.56 -12.48 6.72
C SER A 19 -16.67 -11.54 6.24
N LEU A 20 -17.77 -11.44 6.99
CA LEU A 20 -18.87 -10.53 6.67
C LEU A 20 -18.47 -9.06 6.82
N VAL A 21 -17.76 -8.71 7.89
CA VAL A 21 -17.22 -7.36 8.13
C VAL A 21 -16.28 -6.95 6.99
N ILE A 22 -15.37 -7.84 6.59
CA ILE A 22 -14.44 -7.58 5.49
C ILE A 22 -15.21 -7.42 4.17
N ALA A 23 -16.14 -8.33 3.87
CA ALA A 23 -16.91 -8.29 2.62
C ALA A 23 -17.74 -7.00 2.51
N LEU A 24 -18.48 -6.63 3.57
CA LEU A 24 -19.26 -5.41 3.62
C LEU A 24 -18.36 -4.17 3.54
N GLY A 25 -17.25 -4.15 4.27
CA GLY A 25 -16.28 -3.07 4.24
C GLY A 25 -15.66 -2.86 2.86
N LEU A 26 -15.30 -3.93 2.16
CA LEU A 26 -14.79 -3.89 0.78
C LEU A 26 -15.86 -3.41 -0.22
N CYS A 27 -17.12 -3.85 -0.06
CA CYS A 27 -18.22 -3.37 -0.89
C CYS A 27 -18.44 -1.88 -0.73
N LEU A 28 -18.51 -1.39 0.52
CA LEU A 28 -18.67 0.03 0.81
C LEU A 28 -17.43 0.85 0.42
N GLY A 29 -16.25 0.26 0.52
CA GLY A 29 -14.99 0.88 0.09
C GLY A 29 -14.94 1.23 -1.40
N LYS A 30 -15.76 0.59 -2.23
CA LYS A 30 -15.90 0.93 -3.66
C LYS A 30 -16.77 2.16 -3.90
N LEU A 31 -17.58 2.58 -2.92
CA LEU A 31 -18.43 3.75 -3.04
C LEU A 31 -17.57 5.02 -3.06
N ARG A 32 -17.82 5.86 -4.06
CA ARG A 32 -17.18 7.17 -4.19
C ARG A 32 -18.25 8.26 -4.04
N VAL A 33 -18.11 9.09 -3.03
CA VAL A 33 -18.99 10.24 -2.84
C VAL A 33 -18.22 11.49 -3.29
N LYS A 34 -18.71 12.15 -4.34
CA LYS A 34 -18.05 13.33 -4.95
C LYS A 34 -16.55 13.09 -5.27
N GLY A 35 -16.19 11.88 -5.69
CA GLY A 35 -14.82 11.52 -6.04
C GLY A 35 -13.95 11.06 -4.86
N VAL A 36 -14.41 11.16 -3.64
CA VAL A 36 -13.71 10.73 -2.41
C VAL A 36 -14.24 9.36 -1.98
N SER A 37 -13.33 8.46 -1.62
CA SER A 37 -13.66 7.16 -1.02
C SER A 37 -12.83 6.95 0.24
N LEU A 38 -13.44 6.39 1.27
CA LEU A 38 -12.75 5.95 2.48
C LEU A 38 -11.99 4.62 2.26
N GLY A 39 -12.18 3.97 1.11
CA GLY A 39 -11.47 2.75 0.73
C GLY A 39 -11.58 1.65 1.79
N LEU A 40 -10.45 1.06 2.16
CA LEU A 40 -10.37 -0.03 3.13
C LEU A 40 -10.75 0.37 4.56
N ALA A 41 -10.79 1.68 4.89
CA ALA A 41 -11.20 2.14 6.20
C ALA A 41 -12.67 1.81 6.53
N TRP A 42 -13.51 1.54 5.53
CA TRP A 42 -14.86 1.04 5.75
C TRP A 42 -14.89 -0.26 6.54
N ILE A 43 -13.87 -1.12 6.44
CA ILE A 43 -13.79 -2.36 7.22
C ILE A 43 -13.78 -2.03 8.72
N LEU A 44 -13.03 -1.01 9.14
CA LEU A 44 -13.01 -0.55 10.53
C LEU A 44 -14.40 -0.08 10.98
N PHE A 45 -15.07 0.77 10.17
CA PHE A 45 -16.39 1.30 10.55
C PHE A 45 -17.45 0.21 10.64
N ILE A 46 -17.44 -0.75 9.71
CA ILE A 46 -18.31 -1.93 9.79
C ILE A 46 -17.99 -2.76 11.04
N GLY A 47 -16.70 -2.97 11.34
CA GLY A 47 -16.28 -3.66 12.57
C GLY A 47 -16.78 -2.97 13.83
N LEU A 48 -16.74 -1.64 13.89
CA LEU A 48 -17.29 -0.88 15.02
C LEU A 48 -18.81 -1.04 15.15
N ILE A 49 -19.56 -1.03 14.05
CA ILE A 49 -21.00 -1.29 14.03
C ILE A 49 -21.31 -2.68 14.58
N PHE A 50 -20.60 -3.71 14.10
CA PHE A 50 -20.78 -5.07 14.57
C PHE A 50 -20.42 -5.22 16.06
N GLY A 51 -19.34 -4.57 16.51
CA GLY A 51 -18.97 -4.52 17.92
C GLY A 51 -20.03 -3.83 18.79
N HIS A 52 -20.68 -2.76 18.28
CA HIS A 52 -21.78 -2.08 18.98
C HIS A 52 -22.98 -3.01 19.20
N PHE A 53 -23.26 -3.93 18.28
CA PHE A 53 -24.30 -4.94 18.44
C PHE A 53 -23.86 -6.16 19.28
N SER A 54 -22.74 -6.04 20.01
CA SER A 54 -22.21 -7.09 20.89
C SER A 54 -21.97 -8.43 20.19
N LEU A 55 -21.63 -8.40 18.90
CA LEU A 55 -21.19 -9.57 18.17
C LEU A 55 -19.74 -9.87 18.55
N ASN A 56 -19.60 -10.56 19.69
CA ASN A 56 -18.31 -10.85 20.28
C ASN A 56 -17.59 -11.93 19.49
N LEU A 57 -16.30 -11.73 19.28
CA LEU A 57 -15.39 -12.66 18.63
C LEU A 57 -14.64 -13.46 19.70
N ASP A 58 -14.16 -14.65 19.34
CA ASP A 58 -13.23 -15.41 20.16
C ASP A 58 -11.95 -14.61 20.38
N GLU A 59 -11.59 -14.37 21.65
CA GLU A 59 -10.47 -13.48 22.01
C GLU A 59 -9.13 -14.02 21.52
N HIS A 60 -8.92 -15.34 21.54
CA HIS A 60 -7.67 -15.96 21.09
C HIS A 60 -7.51 -15.83 19.58
N LEU A 61 -8.60 -16.05 18.84
CA LEU A 61 -8.61 -15.87 17.39
C LEU A 61 -8.39 -14.40 17.01
N LEU A 62 -9.05 -13.47 17.71
CA LEU A 62 -8.91 -12.04 17.46
C LEU A 62 -7.48 -11.57 17.71
N HIS A 63 -6.87 -11.99 18.81
CA HIS A 63 -5.48 -11.66 19.13
C HIS A 63 -4.52 -12.19 18.06
N PHE A 64 -4.65 -13.47 17.70
CA PHE A 64 -3.85 -14.07 16.63
C PHE A 64 -3.98 -13.33 15.31
N LEU A 65 -5.21 -13.02 14.87
CA LEU A 65 -5.45 -12.32 13.60
C LEU A 65 -4.93 -10.89 13.61
N LYS A 66 -4.99 -10.20 14.74
CA LYS A 66 -4.43 -8.86 14.93
C LYS A 66 -2.91 -8.87 14.74
N GLU A 67 -2.19 -9.76 15.42
CA GLU A 67 -0.74 -9.88 15.32
C GLU A 67 -0.31 -10.36 13.94
N PHE A 68 -0.92 -11.41 13.43
CA PHE A 68 -0.62 -11.95 12.11
C PHE A 68 -0.88 -10.94 11.00
N GLY A 69 -2.01 -10.22 11.09
CA GLY A 69 -2.35 -9.16 10.14
C GLY A 69 -1.34 -8.01 10.18
N LEU A 70 -0.86 -7.62 11.35
CA LEU A 70 0.17 -6.58 11.50
C LEU A 70 1.50 -7.03 10.88
N ILE A 71 1.92 -8.27 11.12
CA ILE A 71 3.14 -8.84 10.52
C ILE A 71 3.04 -8.85 9.00
N LEU A 72 1.95 -9.37 8.43
CA LEU A 72 1.74 -9.41 6.98
C LEU A 72 1.73 -8.02 6.37
N PHE A 73 1.12 -7.05 7.06
CA PHE A 73 1.05 -5.67 6.61
C PHE A 73 2.45 -5.04 6.55
N VAL A 74 3.24 -5.13 7.64
CA VAL A 74 4.61 -4.58 7.69
C VAL A 74 5.50 -5.26 6.64
N TYR A 75 5.39 -6.58 6.49
CA TYR A 75 6.13 -7.34 5.49
C TYR A 75 5.80 -6.88 4.05
N SER A 76 4.51 -6.71 3.75
CA SER A 76 4.06 -6.27 2.42
C SER A 76 4.58 -4.88 2.08
N ILE A 77 4.51 -3.93 3.03
CA ILE A 77 5.09 -2.59 2.85
C ILE A 77 6.61 -2.66 2.67
N GLY A 78 7.29 -3.50 3.45
CA GLY A 78 8.74 -3.70 3.31
C GLY A 78 9.14 -4.18 1.92
N LEU A 79 8.38 -5.10 1.34
CA LEU A 79 8.59 -5.59 -0.03
C LEU A 79 8.33 -4.51 -1.09
N GLU A 80 7.29 -3.70 -0.91
CA GLU A 80 6.90 -2.66 -1.86
C GLU A 80 7.89 -1.48 -1.85
N VAL A 81 8.25 -1.00 -0.66
CA VAL A 81 9.06 0.21 -0.49
C VAL A 81 10.56 -0.09 -0.51
N GLY A 82 10.97 -1.28 -0.04
CA GLY A 82 12.36 -1.66 0.17
C GLY A 82 13.28 -1.45 -1.04
N PRO A 83 12.94 -1.95 -2.23
CA PRO A 83 13.79 -1.82 -3.42
C PRO A 83 14.07 -0.37 -3.83
N GLY A 84 13.07 0.52 -3.67
CA GLY A 84 13.18 1.94 -4.02
C GLY A 84 13.80 2.81 -2.93
N PHE A 85 13.82 2.34 -1.68
CA PHE A 85 14.18 3.15 -0.53
C PHE A 85 15.60 3.72 -0.62
N PHE A 86 16.60 2.86 -0.83
CA PHE A 86 18.00 3.29 -0.94
C PHE A 86 18.28 4.11 -2.20
N ALA A 87 17.60 3.80 -3.31
CA ALA A 87 17.72 4.56 -4.55
C ALA A 87 17.17 5.98 -4.38
N SER A 88 16.07 6.15 -3.65
CA SER A 88 15.49 7.45 -3.33
C SER A 88 16.44 8.35 -2.54
N PHE A 89 17.23 7.81 -1.61
CA PHE A 89 18.22 8.59 -0.87
C PHE A 89 19.36 9.14 -1.76
N LYS A 90 19.78 8.39 -2.79
CA LYS A 90 20.86 8.80 -3.69
C LYS A 90 20.44 9.87 -4.70
N ASN A 91 19.21 9.80 -5.19
CA ASN A 91 18.72 10.59 -6.34
C ASN A 91 17.91 11.84 -5.92
N GLY A 92 18.40 12.63 -4.98
CA GLY A 92 17.75 13.90 -4.58
C GLY A 92 16.65 13.75 -3.52
N GLY A 93 16.33 12.53 -3.08
CA GLY A 93 15.30 12.25 -2.07
C GLY A 93 15.62 12.76 -0.65
N LYS A 94 16.84 13.25 -0.41
CA LYS A 94 17.23 13.77 0.93
C LYS A 94 16.33 14.91 1.40
N SER A 95 16.01 15.86 0.51
CA SER A 95 15.14 16.98 0.83
C SER A 95 13.72 16.55 1.13
N LEU A 96 13.15 15.63 0.33
CA LEU A 96 11.81 15.08 0.53
C LEU A 96 11.73 14.25 1.81
N ASN A 97 12.76 13.44 2.10
CA ASN A 97 12.81 12.65 3.31
C ASN A 97 12.92 13.55 4.56
N LEU A 98 13.76 14.61 4.51
CA LEU A 98 13.84 15.58 5.58
C LEU A 98 12.50 16.29 5.81
N LEU A 99 11.83 16.71 4.74
CA LEU A 99 10.51 17.33 4.81
C LEU A 99 9.48 16.39 5.44
N SER A 100 9.47 15.12 5.05
CA SER A 100 8.59 14.10 5.64
C SER A 100 8.86 13.92 7.14
N MET A 101 10.12 13.87 7.55
CA MET A 101 10.50 13.79 8.98
C MET A 101 10.01 15.01 9.76
N ILE A 102 10.14 16.21 9.19
CA ILE A 102 9.66 17.45 9.81
C ILE A 102 8.14 17.41 9.97
N VAL A 103 7.39 16.97 8.95
CA VAL A 103 5.93 16.87 9.02
C VAL A 103 5.51 15.89 10.11
N VAL A 104 6.15 14.72 10.20
CA VAL A 104 5.87 13.73 11.26
C VAL A 104 6.19 14.29 12.63
N ALA A 105 7.35 14.94 12.80
CA ALA A 105 7.73 15.55 14.08
C ALA A 105 6.74 16.66 14.51
N LEU A 106 6.34 17.52 13.58
CA LEU A 106 5.35 18.56 13.84
C LEU A 106 3.98 17.95 14.23
N SER A 107 3.57 16.86 13.59
CA SER A 107 2.33 16.16 13.93
C SER A 107 2.36 15.64 15.37
N ILE A 108 3.49 15.03 15.78
CA ILE A 108 3.68 14.55 17.15
C ILE A 108 3.68 15.72 18.15
N ILE A 109 4.43 16.79 17.88
CA ILE A 109 4.50 17.98 18.75
C ILE A 109 3.12 18.60 18.90
N THR A 110 2.39 18.79 17.80
CA THR A 110 1.02 19.33 17.83
C THR A 110 0.10 18.46 18.68
N THR A 111 0.20 17.14 18.54
CA THR A 111 -0.59 16.19 19.33
C THR A 111 -0.25 16.29 20.82
N LEU A 112 1.03 16.40 21.19
CA LEU A 112 1.44 16.55 22.58
C LEU A 112 0.98 17.89 23.17
N VAL A 113 1.01 18.96 22.40
CA VAL A 113 0.47 20.26 22.80
C VAL A 113 -1.03 20.15 23.07
N ILE A 114 -1.81 19.57 22.13
CA ILE A 114 -3.25 19.37 22.32
C ILE A 114 -3.50 18.46 23.53
N PHE A 115 -2.75 17.40 23.69
CA PHE A 115 -2.84 16.50 24.85
C PHE A 115 -2.71 17.24 26.17
N SER A 116 -1.74 18.18 26.27
CA SER A 116 -1.49 18.95 27.50
C SER A 116 -2.66 19.83 27.92
N PHE A 117 -3.53 20.23 27.00
CA PHE A 117 -4.69 21.10 27.26
C PHE A 117 -6.04 20.39 27.22
N SER A 118 -6.12 19.20 26.62
CA SER A 118 -7.40 18.55 26.34
C SER A 118 -7.96 17.70 27.48
N GLY A 119 -7.12 17.30 28.45
CA GLY A 119 -7.51 16.33 29.50
C GLY A 119 -7.85 14.92 28.97
N THR A 120 -7.59 14.66 27.69
CA THR A 120 -7.87 13.36 27.03
C THR A 120 -6.83 12.33 27.45
N SER A 121 -7.21 11.03 27.48
CA SER A 121 -6.24 9.97 27.77
C SER A 121 -5.18 9.83 26.67
N ILE A 122 -3.96 9.44 27.05
CA ILE A 122 -2.85 9.23 26.09
C ILE A 122 -3.22 8.17 25.04
N THR A 123 -3.97 7.15 25.41
CA THR A 123 -4.45 6.10 24.51
C THR A 123 -5.41 6.66 23.45
N SER A 124 -6.40 7.45 23.87
CA SER A 124 -7.30 8.13 22.92
C SER A 124 -6.52 9.07 22.00
N MET A 125 -5.55 9.80 22.55
CA MET A 125 -4.74 10.74 21.77
C MET A 125 -3.86 10.05 20.73
N ALA A 126 -3.29 8.89 21.06
CA ALA A 126 -2.56 8.07 20.10
C ALA A 126 -3.44 7.60 18.93
N GLY A 127 -4.70 7.24 19.25
CA GLY A 127 -5.71 6.92 18.24
C GLY A 127 -6.07 8.12 17.38
N ILE A 128 -6.32 9.28 18.00
CA ILE A 128 -6.62 10.54 17.29
C ILE A 128 -5.49 10.92 16.35
N LEU A 129 -4.23 10.87 16.80
CA LEU A 129 -3.08 11.14 15.94
C LEU A 129 -3.08 10.21 14.72
N SER A 130 -3.17 8.90 14.94
CA SER A 130 -3.15 7.91 13.86
C SER A 130 -4.31 8.12 12.89
N GLY A 131 -5.51 8.47 13.38
CA GLY A 131 -6.68 8.76 12.57
C GLY A 131 -6.53 10.06 11.77
N ALA A 132 -6.07 11.13 12.40
CA ALA A 132 -5.91 12.45 11.77
C ALA A 132 -4.92 12.42 10.59
N VAL A 133 -3.86 11.61 10.69
CA VAL A 133 -2.90 11.42 9.60
C VAL A 133 -3.21 10.19 8.72
N THR A 134 -4.39 9.59 8.90
CA THR A 134 -4.85 8.39 8.16
C THR A 134 -3.86 7.20 8.20
N ASN A 135 -3.14 7.06 9.31
CA ASN A 135 -2.11 6.06 9.52
C ASN A 135 -2.68 4.81 10.21
N THR A 136 -3.31 3.92 9.45
CA THR A 136 -3.83 2.63 9.97
C THR A 136 -2.76 1.73 10.57
N PRO A 137 -1.53 1.62 9.99
CA PRO A 137 -0.42 0.92 10.65
C PRO A 137 -0.06 1.47 12.01
N GLY A 138 -0.08 2.80 12.16
CA GLY A 138 0.17 3.47 13.42
C GLY A 138 -0.87 3.12 14.48
N LEU A 139 -2.12 2.93 14.09
CA LEU A 139 -3.17 2.40 14.98
C LEU A 139 -2.79 1.02 15.52
N GLY A 140 -2.44 0.08 14.62
CA GLY A 140 -2.06 -1.29 15.02
C GLY A 140 -0.82 -1.30 15.93
N ALA A 141 0.21 -0.54 15.57
CA ALA A 141 1.43 -0.42 16.38
C ALA A 141 1.16 0.17 17.77
N ALA A 142 0.30 1.20 17.87
CA ALA A 142 -0.07 1.80 19.15
C ALA A 142 -0.85 0.83 20.04
N GLN A 143 -1.78 0.08 19.46
CA GLN A 143 -2.53 -0.96 20.19
C GLN A 143 -1.59 -2.07 20.70
N GLN A 144 -0.69 -2.55 19.83
CA GLN A 144 0.25 -3.60 20.21
C GLN A 144 1.21 -3.11 21.30
N ALA A 145 1.82 -1.94 21.12
CA ALA A 145 2.72 -1.38 22.13
C ALA A 145 2.04 -1.19 23.50
N PHE A 146 0.76 -0.78 23.51
CA PHE A 146 0.03 -0.64 24.76
C PHE A 146 -0.27 -1.99 25.40
N SER A 147 -0.70 -2.98 24.60
CA SER A 147 -0.97 -4.35 25.07
C SER A 147 0.29 -5.00 25.65
N ASP A 148 1.44 -4.85 25.00
CA ASP A 148 2.72 -5.37 25.46
C ASP A 148 3.18 -4.75 26.79
N LEU A 149 2.94 -3.45 26.97
CA LEU A 149 3.36 -2.72 28.17
C LEU A 149 2.42 -2.92 29.37
N ARG A 150 1.13 -3.09 29.14
CA ARG A 150 0.10 -3.10 30.16
C ARG A 150 -0.60 -4.43 30.33
N HIS A 151 -0.42 -5.36 29.39
CA HIS A 151 -1.09 -6.66 29.33
C HIS A 151 -2.62 -6.56 29.33
N ILE A 152 -3.14 -5.46 28.82
CA ILE A 152 -4.57 -5.20 28.64
C ILE A 152 -4.79 -4.47 27.30
N ASP A 153 -5.96 -4.64 26.72
CA ASP A 153 -6.35 -3.90 25.53
C ASP A 153 -6.80 -2.46 25.85
N ALA A 154 -6.59 -1.54 24.90
CA ALA A 154 -7.05 -0.17 24.98
C ALA A 154 -8.02 0.15 23.82
N PRO A 155 -9.32 -0.15 23.96
CA PRO A 155 -10.33 0.16 22.93
C PRO A 155 -10.41 1.66 22.59
N SER A 156 -9.98 2.52 23.53
CA SER A 156 -9.92 3.96 23.34
C SER A 156 -8.98 4.40 22.22
N ILE A 157 -7.96 3.60 21.87
CA ILE A 157 -7.07 3.86 20.74
C ILE A 157 -7.87 3.75 19.43
N ALA A 158 -8.62 2.64 19.25
CA ALA A 158 -9.44 2.43 18.07
C ALA A 158 -10.59 3.46 17.97
N ALA A 159 -11.22 3.80 19.09
CA ALA A 159 -12.26 4.82 19.13
C ALA A 159 -11.73 6.20 18.73
N GLY A 160 -10.58 6.61 19.27
CA GLY A 160 -9.91 7.86 18.89
C GLY A 160 -9.59 7.92 17.40
N TYR A 161 -9.07 6.82 16.84
CA TYR A 161 -8.79 6.68 15.42
C TYR A 161 -10.08 6.84 14.59
N ALA A 162 -11.13 6.12 14.92
CA ALA A 162 -12.38 6.12 14.16
C ALA A 162 -13.03 7.51 14.11
N ILE A 163 -12.96 8.28 15.21
CA ILE A 163 -13.49 9.65 15.27
C ILE A 163 -12.65 10.61 14.42
N ALA A 164 -11.33 10.50 14.48
CA ALA A 164 -10.42 11.42 13.80
C ALA A 164 -10.24 11.12 12.31
N TYR A 165 -10.34 9.85 11.89
CA TYR A 165 -10.06 9.42 10.52
C TYR A 165 -10.86 10.16 9.43
N PRO A 166 -12.20 10.32 9.52
CA PRO A 166 -12.95 11.05 8.50
C PRO A 166 -12.49 12.50 8.36
N MET A 167 -12.18 13.13 9.50
CA MET A 167 -11.66 14.51 9.51
C MET A 167 -10.23 14.57 8.94
N GLY A 168 -9.41 13.55 9.17
CA GLY A 168 -8.10 13.40 8.56
C GLY A 168 -8.17 13.37 7.03
N VAL A 169 -9.05 12.53 6.46
CA VAL A 169 -9.27 12.45 5.00
C VAL A 169 -9.74 13.80 4.44
N LEU A 170 -10.72 14.42 5.05
CA LEU A 170 -11.21 15.72 4.64
C LEU A 170 -10.14 16.81 4.78
N GLY A 171 -9.36 16.77 5.87
CA GLY A 171 -8.28 17.71 6.15
C GLY A 171 -7.19 17.68 5.11
N VAL A 172 -6.78 16.48 4.68
CA VAL A 172 -5.78 16.33 3.60
C VAL A 172 -6.30 16.94 2.29
N ILE A 173 -7.53 16.61 1.90
CA ILE A 173 -8.13 17.18 0.67
C ILE A 173 -8.22 18.70 0.76
N LEU A 174 -8.69 19.23 1.90
CA LEU A 174 -8.82 20.66 2.12
C LEU A 174 -7.44 21.36 2.11
N SER A 175 -6.42 20.73 2.71
CA SER A 175 -5.05 21.25 2.71
C SER A 175 -4.51 21.39 1.28
N PHE A 176 -4.72 20.41 0.41
CA PHE A 176 -4.33 20.52 -1.00
C PHE A 176 -5.09 21.64 -1.74
N ILE A 177 -6.38 21.80 -1.46
CA ILE A 177 -7.17 22.89 -2.05
C ILE A 177 -6.63 24.24 -1.59
N ILE A 178 -6.41 24.40 -0.27
CA ILE A 178 -5.89 25.65 0.32
C ILE A 178 -4.49 25.97 -0.25
N LEU A 179 -3.57 25.01 -0.25
CA LEU A 179 -2.22 25.18 -0.80
C LEU A 179 -2.25 25.59 -2.25
N ARG A 180 -3.10 24.98 -3.06
CA ARG A 180 -3.25 25.34 -4.46
C ARG A 180 -3.67 26.81 -4.65
N PHE A 181 -4.63 27.28 -3.86
CA PHE A 181 -5.07 28.68 -3.91
C PHE A 181 -4.03 29.64 -3.33
N ALA A 182 -3.40 29.28 -2.19
CA ALA A 182 -2.40 30.11 -1.52
C ALA A 182 -1.14 30.30 -2.38
N LEU A 183 -0.67 29.22 -3.01
CA LEU A 183 0.53 29.21 -3.85
C LEU A 183 0.25 29.61 -5.30
N ARG A 184 -1.03 29.87 -5.65
CA ARG A 184 -1.45 30.18 -7.03
C ARG A 184 -0.89 29.22 -8.08
N VAL A 185 -0.91 27.91 -7.74
CA VAL A 185 -0.34 26.84 -8.57
C VAL A 185 -1.08 26.78 -9.92
N ASP A 186 -0.36 27.01 -11.02
CA ASP A 186 -0.86 26.87 -12.38
C ASP A 186 -0.73 25.41 -12.83
N LYS A 187 -1.88 24.74 -12.96
CA LYS A 187 -1.93 23.33 -13.36
C LYS A 187 -1.20 23.04 -14.66
N GLN A 188 -1.25 23.95 -15.64
CA GLN A 188 -0.64 23.71 -16.94
C GLN A 188 0.88 23.71 -16.85
N LYS A 189 1.46 24.65 -16.09
CA LYS A 189 2.91 24.72 -15.87
C LYS A 189 3.42 23.53 -15.09
N GLU A 190 2.73 23.17 -14.01
CA GLU A 190 3.10 21.99 -13.19
C GLU A 190 2.99 20.68 -14.00
N GLU A 191 1.97 20.54 -14.85
CA GLU A 191 1.79 19.38 -15.70
C GLU A 191 2.89 19.29 -16.79
N GLU A 192 3.32 20.43 -17.34
CA GLU A 192 4.44 20.49 -18.28
C GLU A 192 5.78 20.19 -17.59
N GLU A 193 6.02 20.71 -16.39
CA GLU A 193 7.22 20.42 -15.61
C GLU A 193 7.26 18.97 -15.15
N ALA A 194 6.13 18.40 -14.73
CA ALA A 194 6.00 16.99 -14.39
C ALA A 194 6.23 16.08 -15.61
N LYS A 195 5.77 16.48 -16.80
CA LYS A 195 6.06 15.77 -18.06
C LYS A 195 7.54 15.87 -18.45
N ARG A 196 8.16 17.02 -18.27
CA ARG A 196 9.63 17.18 -18.46
C ARG A 196 10.45 16.37 -17.45
N GLY A 197 10.04 16.36 -16.18
CA GLY A 197 10.65 15.54 -15.14
C GLY A 197 10.44 14.03 -15.37
N LYS A 198 9.26 13.62 -15.85
CA LYS A 198 8.99 12.24 -16.24
C LYS A 198 9.78 11.80 -17.46
N GLY A 199 9.99 12.67 -18.45
CA GLY A 199 10.85 12.36 -19.59
C GLY A 199 12.28 12.00 -19.18
N HIS A 200 12.77 12.53 -18.05
CA HIS A 200 14.07 12.15 -17.48
C HIS A 200 14.02 10.86 -16.66
N LEU A 201 12.87 10.57 -16.02
CA LEU A 201 12.62 9.33 -15.28
C LEU A 201 12.16 8.18 -16.20
N GLU A 202 11.42 8.48 -17.27
CA GLU A 202 11.04 7.51 -18.31
C GLU A 202 12.24 7.08 -19.16
N ALA A 203 13.27 7.92 -19.29
CA ALA A 203 14.57 7.49 -19.80
C ALA A 203 15.32 6.53 -18.87
N MET A 204 14.92 6.45 -17.57
CA MET A 204 15.42 5.50 -16.58
C MET A 204 14.43 4.37 -16.27
N THR A 205 13.16 4.47 -16.66
CA THR A 205 12.24 3.34 -16.60
C THR A 205 12.54 2.43 -17.78
N LEU A 206 12.96 1.22 -17.46
CA LEU A 206 13.20 0.17 -18.44
C LEU A 206 11.89 -0.06 -19.23
N ASN A 207 11.82 0.49 -20.45
CA ASN A 207 10.66 0.26 -21.31
C ASN A 207 10.70 -1.20 -21.77
N THR A 208 9.73 -1.97 -21.32
CA THR A 208 9.59 -3.36 -21.74
C THR A 208 8.83 -3.43 -23.05
N PHE A 209 9.48 -3.92 -24.09
CA PHE A 209 8.88 -4.13 -25.40
C PHE A 209 8.71 -5.63 -25.67
N SER A 210 7.55 -6.00 -26.20
CA SER A 210 7.34 -7.36 -26.72
C SER A 210 7.63 -7.37 -28.23
N VAL A 211 8.71 -8.03 -28.61
CA VAL A 211 9.15 -8.09 -30.01
C VAL A 211 8.98 -9.52 -30.52
N LYS A 212 8.23 -9.69 -31.61
CA LYS A 212 8.11 -10.97 -32.28
C LYS A 212 9.26 -11.18 -33.27
N VAL A 213 9.92 -12.31 -33.16
CA VAL A 213 11.02 -12.68 -34.05
C VAL A 213 10.47 -13.13 -35.41
N THR A 214 10.68 -12.31 -36.42
CA THR A 214 10.22 -12.57 -37.81
C THR A 214 11.35 -12.57 -38.83
N ASN A 215 12.53 -12.03 -38.46
CA ASN A 215 13.68 -11.95 -39.38
C ASN A 215 14.43 -13.25 -39.40
N GLN A 216 14.51 -13.85 -40.58
CA GLN A 216 15.21 -15.12 -40.79
C GLN A 216 16.72 -15.09 -40.46
N MET A 217 17.35 -13.92 -40.51
CA MET A 217 18.78 -13.74 -40.24
C MET A 217 19.18 -14.01 -38.79
N VAL A 218 18.21 -14.02 -37.86
CA VAL A 218 18.45 -14.24 -36.41
C VAL A 218 17.92 -15.58 -35.92
N PHE A 219 17.42 -16.44 -36.82
CA PHE A 219 16.92 -17.76 -36.45
C PHE A 219 18.06 -18.68 -36.10
N GLY A 220 18.01 -19.30 -34.94
CA GLY A 220 19.05 -20.17 -34.42
C GLY A 220 20.21 -19.47 -33.72
N ASP A 221 20.28 -18.15 -33.80
CA ASP A 221 21.29 -17.38 -33.08
C ASP A 221 20.99 -17.31 -31.59
N THR A 222 22.02 -17.11 -30.79
CA THR A 222 21.89 -16.86 -29.36
C THR A 222 21.62 -15.38 -29.09
N ILE A 223 21.03 -15.07 -27.96
CA ILE A 223 20.80 -13.68 -27.52
C ILE A 223 22.11 -12.88 -27.52
N LYS A 224 23.22 -13.51 -27.16
CA LYS A 224 24.54 -12.88 -27.18
C LYS A 224 24.97 -12.49 -28.60
N GLN A 225 24.82 -13.39 -29.56
CA GLN A 225 25.13 -13.13 -30.97
C GLN A 225 24.23 -12.03 -31.54
N MET A 226 22.93 -12.03 -31.20
CA MET A 226 22.01 -10.99 -31.62
C MET A 226 22.42 -9.61 -31.11
N ARG A 227 22.93 -9.50 -29.86
CA ARG A 227 23.49 -8.23 -29.33
C ARG A 227 24.72 -7.75 -30.14
N GLU A 228 25.59 -8.64 -30.50
CA GLU A 228 26.77 -8.32 -31.29
C GLU A 228 26.40 -7.84 -32.72
N ILE A 229 25.41 -8.48 -33.35
CA ILE A 229 24.88 -8.10 -34.66
C ILE A 229 24.24 -6.74 -34.64
N LEU A 230 23.36 -6.48 -33.66
CA LEU A 230 22.59 -5.24 -33.52
C LEU A 230 23.40 -4.06 -32.98
N LYS A 231 24.58 -4.32 -32.41
CA LYS A 231 25.44 -3.31 -31.74
C LYS A 231 24.67 -2.44 -30.73
N ARG A 232 23.70 -3.02 -30.04
CA ARG A 232 22.89 -2.36 -29.03
C ARG A 232 22.81 -3.22 -27.79
N ASP A 233 22.97 -2.61 -26.63
CA ASP A 233 22.71 -3.26 -25.35
C ASP A 233 21.21 -3.29 -25.09
N PHE A 234 20.67 -4.48 -24.97
CA PHE A 234 19.31 -4.76 -24.54
C PHE A 234 19.30 -6.02 -23.68
N MET A 235 18.38 -6.11 -22.78
CA MET A 235 18.20 -7.30 -21.95
C MET A 235 16.89 -7.99 -22.32
N VAL A 236 16.98 -9.29 -22.62
CA VAL A 236 15.76 -10.10 -22.80
C VAL A 236 15.40 -10.67 -21.44
N SER A 237 14.27 -10.22 -20.90
CA SER A 237 13.76 -10.67 -19.59
C SER A 237 13.02 -12.00 -19.69
N LYS A 238 12.36 -12.27 -20.83
CA LYS A 238 11.51 -13.44 -21.01
C LYS A 238 11.39 -13.80 -22.50
N ILE A 239 11.31 -15.10 -22.79
CA ILE A 239 10.95 -15.63 -24.11
C ILE A 239 9.64 -16.41 -24.00
N ILE A 240 8.69 -16.09 -24.85
CA ILE A 240 7.44 -16.83 -25.03
C ILE A 240 7.55 -17.61 -26.34
N ARG A 241 7.63 -18.92 -26.24
CA ARG A 241 7.76 -19.79 -27.41
C ARG A 241 6.39 -20.14 -28.01
N LYS A 242 6.33 -20.20 -29.33
CA LYS A 242 5.09 -20.46 -30.07
C LYS A 242 4.50 -21.87 -29.82
N ASN A 243 5.32 -22.87 -29.47
CA ASN A 243 4.94 -24.28 -29.39
C ASN A 243 5.24 -24.96 -28.05
N SER A 244 5.33 -24.23 -26.95
CA SER A 244 5.66 -24.80 -25.63
C SER A 244 4.53 -24.50 -24.62
N ASP A 245 4.02 -25.54 -23.97
CA ASP A 245 3.10 -25.41 -22.81
C ASP A 245 3.77 -24.80 -21.57
N LYS A 246 5.10 -24.63 -21.59
CA LYS A 246 5.86 -23.93 -20.55
C LYS A 246 6.06 -22.47 -20.96
N HIS A 247 5.21 -21.62 -20.44
CA HIS A 247 5.20 -20.19 -20.77
C HIS A 247 6.37 -19.37 -20.22
N ASP A 248 7.26 -19.91 -19.38
CA ASP A 248 8.29 -19.15 -18.66
C ASP A 248 9.64 -19.87 -18.68
N GLU A 249 10.48 -19.59 -19.68
CA GLU A 249 11.87 -20.03 -19.69
C GLU A 249 12.77 -18.89 -19.19
N VAL A 250 13.61 -19.21 -18.17
CA VAL A 250 14.64 -18.27 -17.70
C VAL A 250 15.67 -18.07 -18.80
N VAL A 251 15.81 -16.85 -19.25
CA VAL A 251 16.62 -16.48 -20.40
C VAL A 251 18.04 -16.17 -19.97
N ASN A 252 19.03 -16.77 -20.66
CA ASN A 252 20.44 -16.44 -20.51
C ASN A 252 21.03 -16.04 -21.87
N GLY A 253 22.27 -15.54 -21.88
CA GLY A 253 22.94 -15.10 -23.11
C GLY A 253 23.13 -16.18 -24.15
N GLN A 254 23.01 -17.47 -23.79
CA GLN A 254 23.16 -18.64 -24.70
C GLN A 254 21.81 -19.20 -25.17
N THR A 255 20.69 -18.62 -24.73
CA THR A 255 19.37 -19.07 -25.16
C THR A 255 19.19 -18.79 -26.65
N GLN A 256 18.84 -19.82 -27.43
CA GLN A 256 18.61 -19.71 -28.87
C GLN A 256 17.23 -19.12 -29.16
N ILE A 257 17.16 -18.34 -30.21
CA ILE A 257 16.00 -17.63 -30.70
C ILE A 257 15.44 -18.38 -31.92
N ASN A 258 14.16 -18.68 -31.89
CA ASN A 258 13.48 -19.39 -32.97
C ASN A 258 12.42 -18.50 -33.64
N GLU A 259 12.02 -18.93 -34.86
CA GLU A 259 10.95 -18.27 -35.60
C GLU A 259 9.66 -18.18 -34.78
N GLY A 260 9.09 -16.98 -34.68
CA GLY A 260 7.82 -16.76 -34.03
C GLY A 260 7.90 -16.61 -32.50
N ASP A 261 9.09 -16.71 -31.90
CA ASP A 261 9.28 -16.42 -30.50
C ASP A 261 8.94 -14.95 -30.20
N ILE A 262 8.37 -14.68 -29.03
CA ILE A 262 8.13 -13.32 -28.55
C ILE A 262 9.12 -13.03 -27.43
N LEU A 263 10.01 -12.07 -27.68
CA LEU A 263 11.01 -11.62 -26.74
C LEU A 263 10.48 -10.42 -25.95
N GLN A 264 10.50 -10.49 -24.63
CA GLN A 264 10.31 -9.30 -23.79
C GLN A 264 11.69 -8.65 -23.57
N ILE A 265 11.89 -7.51 -24.20
CA ILE A 265 13.14 -6.75 -24.16
C ILE A 265 12.99 -5.57 -23.23
N VAL A 266 14.01 -5.34 -22.42
CA VAL A 266 14.12 -4.22 -21.48
C VAL A 266 15.27 -3.32 -21.89
#